data_52d96d1e78922c4f2cace9726217f778
#
_entry.id   52d96d1e78922c4f2cace9726217f778
#
_cell.length_a   1.000
_cell.length_b   1.000
_cell.length_c   1.000
_cell.angle_alpha   90.00
_cell.angle_beta   90.00
_cell.angle_gamma   90.00
#
_symmetry.space_group_name_H-M   'P 1'
#
loop_
_entity.id
_entity.type
_entity.pdbx_description
1 polymer ?
#
loop_
_entity_poly.entity_id
_entity_poly.type
_entity_poly.pdbx_seq_one_letter_code
_entity_poly.pdbx_strand_id
1 'polypeptide(L)'
;MTHSRRKFLKDAASLGTLATAGAAAACSTPPASTPAPVTAPTRSLGQGLATGLTLLTFRQGGQDRLGVKTDMGVLDVAQAASLLKMYAPATMDDLLQNEDGPSLNALVDASLKSADAKPAFREEGSIEYGPLVSRPEKILCVGLNYRKHAKEVGQPIPMYPVLFNKFNNTLNGHKGTVKLPTDLATQFDYEVELVIVIGKTASRVSEADALTYVAGYATGNDFTARDLQNGRGGQWMIGKTPDQFAPIGPHLLTADLVDPDKLAIECRVNGEVRQSSNTSDLIFSTRQMISYISQYITLKPGDIIFTGTPEGVIFGKPKDKQVWLKPGDTIACSLEKLGELTFDLV
;
A
#
# COMPACT_ATOMS: atom_id res chain seq x y z
N MET A 1 -9.48 -45.53 23.99
CA MET A 1 -8.05 -45.93 24.12
C MET A 1 -7.24 -44.63 24.24
N THR A 2 -6.92 -44.32 25.46
CA THR A 2 -6.15 -43.12 25.88
C THR A 2 -4.67 -43.43 25.75
N HIS A 3 -3.91 -42.65 25.00
CA HIS A 3 -2.45 -42.65 25.07
C HIS A 3 -1.91 -41.24 25.35
N SER A 4 -1.26 -41.21 26.50
CA SER A 4 -0.65 -40.14 27.24
C SER A 4 0.49 -39.44 26.47
N ARG A 5 0.37 -38.11 26.37
CA ARG A 5 1.47 -37.19 25.98
C ARG A 5 2.28 -36.78 27.23
N ARG A 6 3.19 -37.63 27.69
CA ARG A 6 4.20 -37.28 28.71
C ARG A 6 5.39 -38.25 28.64
N LYS A 7 6.34 -37.98 27.68
CA LYS A 7 7.70 -38.53 27.79
C LYS A 7 8.61 -37.93 26.71
N PHE A 8 9.04 -36.68 26.91
CA PHE A 8 10.15 -36.12 26.10
C PHE A 8 10.74 -34.90 26.84
N LEU A 9 11.26 -35.10 28.06
CA LEU A 9 12.08 -34.11 28.73
C LEU A 9 12.74 -34.81 29.94
N LYS A 10 13.82 -35.54 29.71
CA LYS A 10 14.86 -35.93 30.67
C LYS A 10 15.89 -36.72 29.87
N ASP A 11 17.03 -36.07 29.62
CA ASP A 11 18.38 -36.62 29.48
C ASP A 11 19.25 -35.64 28.72
N ALA A 12 19.87 -34.71 29.48
CA ALA A 12 21.09 -34.02 29.08
C ALA A 12 21.64 -33.30 30.31
N ALA A 13 22.28 -34.05 31.19
CA ALA A 13 23.19 -33.50 32.19
C ALA A 13 24.29 -34.52 32.46
N SER A 14 25.51 -34.05 32.33
CA SER A 14 26.78 -34.65 32.79
C SER A 14 27.74 -35.12 31.70
N LEU A 15 28.84 -34.34 31.63
CA LEU A 15 30.25 -34.74 31.36
C LEU A 15 30.97 -33.39 31.14
N GLY A 16 31.85 -32.84 31.94
CA GLY A 16 33.01 -33.52 32.52
C GLY A 16 34.15 -32.60 32.19
N THR A 17 34.60 -31.79 33.16
CA THR A 17 35.78 -30.90 33.12
C THR A 17 37.06 -31.69 32.98
N LEU A 18 37.94 -31.32 32.04
CA LEU A 18 39.38 -31.62 32.06
C LEU A 18 40.14 -30.33 31.77
N ALA A 19 40.85 -29.85 32.80
CA ALA A 19 41.78 -28.74 32.69
C ALA A 19 43.13 -29.24 32.19
N THR A 20 43.70 -28.65 31.15
CA THR A 20 45.14 -28.74 30.85
C THR A 20 45.70 -27.33 30.81
N ALA A 21 46.60 -27.07 31.73
CA ALA A 21 47.41 -25.88 31.81
C ALA A 21 48.49 -25.90 30.70
N GLY A 22 48.42 -24.93 29.80
CA GLY A 22 49.49 -24.64 28.83
C GLY A 22 49.85 -23.17 28.92
N ALA A 23 51.07 -22.89 29.41
CA ALA A 23 51.64 -21.56 29.47
C ALA A 23 52.00 -21.10 28.02
N ALA A 24 51.41 -20.00 27.56
CA ALA A 24 51.82 -19.32 26.35
C ALA A 24 52.14 -17.85 26.66
N ALA A 25 53.31 -17.44 26.21
CA ALA A 25 53.89 -16.11 26.38
C ALA A 25 53.00 -15.02 25.81
N ALA A 26 52.76 -13.97 26.58
CA ALA A 26 52.01 -12.79 26.17
C ALA A 26 52.86 -11.91 25.26
N CYS A 27 52.49 -11.86 23.96
CA CYS A 27 52.87 -10.77 23.08
C CYS A 27 51.74 -9.71 23.19
N SER A 28 52.04 -8.60 23.87
CA SER A 28 51.12 -7.48 24.02
C SER A 28 51.10 -6.64 22.75
N THR A 29 50.09 -6.86 21.92
CA THR A 29 49.66 -5.87 20.88
C THR A 29 48.82 -4.80 21.57
N PRO A 30 49.01 -3.50 21.25
CA PRO A 30 48.15 -2.44 21.82
C PRO A 30 46.71 -2.62 21.32
N PRO A 31 45.68 -2.31 22.15
CA PRO A 31 44.31 -2.47 21.74
C PRO A 31 44.04 -1.53 20.58
N ALA A 32 43.50 -2.09 19.49
CA ALA A 32 42.96 -1.31 18.39
C ALA A 32 41.87 -0.39 18.94
N SER A 33 42.00 0.89 18.71
CA SER A 33 40.97 1.87 19.05
C SER A 33 39.65 1.50 18.35
N THR A 34 38.69 1.06 19.15
CA THR A 34 37.33 0.86 18.68
C THR A 34 36.80 2.21 18.12
N PRO A 35 36.35 2.30 16.85
CA PRO A 35 35.76 3.54 16.37
C PRO A 35 34.55 3.86 17.24
N ALA A 36 34.42 5.13 17.64
CA ALA A 36 33.29 5.61 18.41
C ALA A 36 32.00 5.24 17.67
N PRO A 37 30.96 4.78 18.36
CA PRO A 37 29.68 4.46 17.70
C PRO A 37 29.18 5.73 16.99
N VAL A 38 28.98 5.61 15.67
CA VAL A 38 28.29 6.65 14.90
C VAL A 38 26.87 6.71 15.45
N THR A 39 26.58 7.72 16.27
CA THR A 39 25.23 7.95 16.77
C THR A 39 24.34 8.22 15.57
N ALA A 40 23.36 7.34 15.34
CA ALA A 40 22.32 7.59 14.37
C ALA A 40 21.66 8.94 14.68
N PRO A 41 21.31 9.75 13.66
CA PRO A 41 20.67 11.04 13.88
C PRO A 41 19.39 10.85 14.69
N THR A 42 19.27 11.59 15.77
CA THR A 42 18.15 11.45 16.72
C THR A 42 16.87 11.95 16.09
N ARG A 43 15.77 11.20 16.20
CA ARG A 43 14.42 11.66 15.88
C ARG A 43 14.10 12.88 16.73
N SER A 44 14.15 14.07 16.16
CA SER A 44 14.06 15.35 16.90
C SER A 44 12.71 16.04 16.79
N LEU A 45 11.84 15.59 15.87
CA LEU A 45 10.55 16.20 15.60
C LEU A 45 9.43 15.23 16.05
N GLY A 46 8.34 15.79 16.59
CA GLY A 46 7.21 15.02 17.11
C GLY A 46 6.55 14.10 16.10
N GLN A 47 5.66 13.22 16.56
CA GLN A 47 4.84 12.35 15.71
C GLN A 47 3.74 13.15 15.00
N GLY A 48 3.38 12.74 13.79
CA GLY A 48 2.31 13.33 13.00
C GLY A 48 2.30 12.85 11.56
N LEU A 49 1.26 13.21 10.84
CA LEU A 49 1.15 12.92 9.42
C LEU A 49 2.04 13.85 8.59
N ALA A 50 2.54 13.37 7.45
CA ALA A 50 3.13 14.21 6.43
C ALA A 50 2.03 15.05 5.76
N THR A 51 2.38 16.27 5.32
CA THR A 51 1.46 17.21 4.68
C THR A 51 2.11 17.87 3.46
N GLY A 52 1.30 18.25 2.47
CA GLY A 52 1.77 18.97 1.30
C GLY A 52 2.67 18.17 0.36
N LEU A 53 2.66 16.83 0.43
CA LEU A 53 3.59 15.97 -0.29
C LEU A 53 2.90 15.00 -1.24
N THR A 54 3.60 14.72 -2.35
CA THR A 54 3.30 13.62 -3.27
C THR A 54 4.34 12.53 -3.05
N LEU A 55 3.93 11.44 -2.42
CA LEU A 55 4.78 10.33 -2.00
C LEU A 55 4.72 9.19 -3.00
N LEU A 56 5.78 8.40 -3.09
CA LEU A 56 5.83 7.19 -3.89
C LEU A 56 6.81 6.18 -3.27
N THR A 57 6.68 4.92 -3.69
CA THR A 57 7.66 3.88 -3.38
C THR A 57 8.38 3.49 -4.67
N PHE A 58 9.71 3.46 -4.63
CA PHE A 58 10.52 2.98 -5.74
C PHE A 58 11.51 1.92 -5.25
N ARG A 59 11.97 1.08 -6.18
CA ARG A 59 12.93 0.00 -5.91
C ARG A 59 14.35 0.40 -6.29
N GLN A 60 15.28 0.05 -5.41
CA GLN A 60 16.69 0.16 -5.68
C GLN A 60 17.44 -1.01 -5.03
N GLY A 61 18.17 -1.80 -5.84
CA GLY A 61 18.86 -2.97 -5.33
C GLY A 61 17.94 -4.01 -4.69
N GLY A 62 16.69 -4.14 -5.17
CA GLY A 62 15.69 -5.05 -4.65
C GLY A 62 15.00 -4.60 -3.35
N GLN A 63 15.27 -3.39 -2.88
CA GLN A 63 14.65 -2.81 -1.67
C GLN A 63 13.71 -1.68 -2.03
N ASP A 64 12.55 -1.64 -1.35
CA ASP A 64 11.60 -0.55 -1.45
C ASP A 64 12.12 0.67 -0.68
N ARG A 65 12.02 1.86 -1.28
CA ARG A 65 12.49 3.14 -0.74
C ARG A 65 11.40 4.19 -0.86
N LEU A 66 11.36 5.10 0.11
CA LEU A 66 10.47 6.25 0.07
C LEU A 66 11.02 7.31 -0.88
N GLY A 67 10.18 7.76 -1.81
CA GLY A 67 10.43 8.90 -2.69
C GLY A 67 9.40 10.00 -2.48
N VAL A 68 9.81 11.24 -2.72
CA VAL A 68 8.92 12.40 -2.77
C VAL A 68 9.02 13.05 -4.14
N LYS A 69 7.90 13.13 -4.85
CA LYS A 69 7.83 13.82 -6.14
C LYS A 69 7.88 15.33 -5.93
N THR A 70 8.77 16.00 -6.64
CA THR A 70 8.97 17.45 -6.60
C THR A 70 9.18 17.99 -8.02
N ASP A 71 9.22 19.31 -8.18
CA ASP A 71 9.58 19.96 -9.46
C ASP A 71 11.03 19.71 -9.88
N MET A 72 11.89 19.26 -8.95
CA MET A 72 13.29 18.88 -9.24
C MET A 72 13.45 17.39 -9.59
N GLY A 73 12.35 16.63 -9.63
CA GLY A 73 12.32 15.17 -9.79
C GLY A 73 11.92 14.46 -8.51
N VAL A 74 12.18 13.15 -8.44
CA VAL A 74 11.89 12.30 -7.29
C VAL A 74 13.04 12.39 -6.29
N LEU A 75 12.79 12.95 -5.11
CA LEU A 75 13.73 12.96 -3.99
C LEU A 75 13.83 11.55 -3.39
N ASP A 76 15.01 10.94 -3.42
CA ASP A 76 15.35 9.74 -2.66
C ASP A 76 15.55 10.15 -1.19
N VAL A 77 14.56 9.86 -0.35
CA VAL A 77 14.52 10.31 1.04
C VAL A 77 15.71 9.81 1.85
N ALA A 78 16.06 8.53 1.71
CA ALA A 78 17.18 7.95 2.46
C ALA A 78 18.54 8.53 2.00
N GLN A 79 18.71 8.82 0.71
CA GLN A 79 19.93 9.46 0.20
C GLN A 79 20.01 10.92 0.67
N ALA A 80 18.93 11.67 0.61
CA ALA A 80 18.88 13.05 1.10
C ALA A 80 19.17 13.12 2.61
N ALA A 81 18.56 12.25 3.41
CA ALA A 81 18.81 12.14 4.84
C ALA A 81 20.29 11.91 5.17
N SER A 82 20.96 11.03 4.41
CA SER A 82 22.40 10.78 4.54
C SER A 82 23.25 11.99 4.20
N LEU A 83 22.96 12.67 3.08
CA LEU A 83 23.71 13.84 2.60
C LEU A 83 23.59 15.01 3.56
N LEU A 84 22.38 15.27 4.06
CA LEU A 84 22.09 16.38 4.96
C LEU A 84 22.30 16.05 6.43
N LYS A 85 22.66 14.81 6.77
CA LYS A 85 22.81 14.30 8.15
C LYS A 85 21.56 14.54 9.01
N MET A 86 20.38 14.40 8.38
CA MET A 86 19.09 14.54 9.02
C MET A 86 18.43 13.15 9.18
N TYR A 87 17.56 13.02 10.19
CA TYR A 87 16.71 11.86 10.31
C TYR A 87 15.50 11.98 9.36
N ALA A 88 15.15 10.89 8.68
CA ALA A 88 13.87 10.72 8.01
C ALA A 88 13.55 9.23 7.85
N PRO A 89 12.27 8.84 7.68
CA PRO A 89 11.88 7.46 7.41
C PRO A 89 12.43 6.98 6.07
N ALA A 90 12.92 5.75 6.01
CA ALA A 90 13.55 5.21 4.80
C ALA A 90 12.53 4.62 3.81
N THR A 91 11.39 4.14 4.32
CA THR A 91 10.32 3.49 3.55
C THR A 91 8.96 4.12 3.84
N MET A 92 7.98 3.85 2.97
CA MET A 92 6.58 4.28 3.21
C MET A 92 6.02 3.65 4.49
N ASP A 93 6.31 2.36 4.72
CA ASP A 93 5.86 1.68 5.93
C ASP A 93 6.45 2.31 7.20
N ASP A 94 7.74 2.69 7.19
CA ASP A 94 8.37 3.38 8.33
C ASP A 94 7.72 4.75 8.58
N LEU A 95 7.46 5.52 7.51
CA LEU A 95 6.76 6.80 7.59
C LEU A 95 5.41 6.68 8.29
N LEU A 96 4.61 5.71 7.84
CA LEU A 96 3.24 5.52 8.31
C LEU A 96 3.21 4.96 9.73
N GLN A 97 3.92 3.85 9.99
CA GLN A 97 3.89 3.14 11.27
C GLN A 97 4.49 3.95 12.42
N ASN A 98 5.45 4.82 12.13
CA ASN A 98 6.09 5.67 13.14
C ASN A 98 5.47 7.08 13.22
N GLU A 99 4.55 7.42 12.32
CA GLU A 99 3.99 8.79 12.20
C GLU A 99 5.11 9.85 12.03
N ASP A 100 6.11 9.57 11.16
CA ASP A 100 7.31 10.39 10.98
C ASP A 100 7.14 11.55 9.98
N GLY A 101 5.90 11.99 9.74
CA GLY A 101 5.56 13.07 8.81
C GLY A 101 6.34 14.36 9.06
N PRO A 102 6.42 14.91 10.29
CA PRO A 102 7.17 16.14 10.54
C PRO A 102 8.65 16.03 10.18
N SER A 103 9.29 14.87 10.43
CA SER A 103 10.70 14.65 10.06
C SER A 103 10.88 14.60 8.54
N LEU A 104 9.94 13.96 7.82
CA LEU A 104 9.94 13.92 6.36
C LEU A 104 9.77 15.33 5.78
N ASN A 105 8.78 16.08 6.24
CA ASN A 105 8.54 17.47 5.77
C ASN A 105 9.79 18.34 5.95
N ALA A 106 10.43 18.28 7.13
CA ALA A 106 11.65 19.05 7.40
C ALA A 106 12.81 18.65 6.47
N LEU A 107 12.98 17.35 6.18
CA LEU A 107 14.00 16.88 5.24
C LEU A 107 13.71 17.39 3.82
N VAL A 108 12.45 17.31 3.35
CA VAL A 108 12.06 17.80 2.03
C VAL A 108 12.35 19.28 1.90
N ASP A 109 11.94 20.07 2.88
CA ASP A 109 12.19 21.52 2.91
C ASP A 109 13.69 21.87 2.88
N ALA A 110 14.50 21.13 3.62
CA ALA A 110 15.95 21.30 3.62
C ALA A 110 16.57 20.90 2.28
N SER A 111 16.09 19.79 1.69
CA SER A 111 16.59 19.26 0.43
C SER A 111 16.35 20.21 -0.76
N LEU A 112 15.18 20.85 -0.79
CA LEU A 112 14.82 21.81 -1.84
C LEU A 112 15.67 23.08 -1.78
N LYS A 113 16.27 23.40 -0.63
CA LYS A 113 17.07 24.61 -0.39
C LYS A 113 18.58 24.37 -0.45
N SER A 114 19.03 23.10 -0.38
CA SER A 114 20.45 22.76 -0.27
C SER A 114 21.04 22.24 -1.58
N ALA A 115 22.16 22.79 -1.98
CA ALA A 115 22.93 22.27 -3.11
C ALA A 115 23.49 20.86 -2.83
N ASP A 116 23.74 20.52 -1.56
CA ASP A 116 24.29 19.22 -1.16
C ASP A 116 23.28 18.08 -1.37
N ALA A 117 21.99 18.40 -1.41
CA ALA A 117 20.94 17.42 -1.65
C ALA A 117 20.71 17.09 -3.14
N LYS A 118 21.30 17.86 -4.09
CA LYS A 118 21.09 17.63 -5.52
C LYS A 118 21.30 16.19 -5.98
N PRO A 119 22.32 15.44 -5.52
CA PRO A 119 22.52 14.04 -5.93
C PRO A 119 21.39 13.09 -5.49
N ALA A 120 20.51 13.52 -4.57
CA ALA A 120 19.38 12.71 -4.12
C ALA A 120 18.14 12.82 -5.02
N PHE A 121 18.12 13.74 -5.98
CA PHE A 121 17.03 13.87 -6.95
C PHE A 121 17.25 12.98 -8.16
N ARG A 122 16.21 12.25 -8.54
CA ARG A 122 16.19 11.29 -9.66
C ARG A 122 15.15 11.71 -10.68
N GLU A 123 15.40 11.39 -11.95
CA GLU A 123 14.36 11.50 -12.98
C GLU A 123 13.28 10.45 -12.73
N GLU A 124 11.99 10.82 -12.72
CA GLU A 124 10.88 9.91 -12.49
C GLU A 124 10.82 8.77 -13.52
N GLY A 125 11.24 9.04 -14.76
CA GLY A 125 11.34 8.01 -15.83
C GLY A 125 12.40 6.94 -15.58
N SER A 126 13.34 7.16 -14.66
CA SER A 126 14.45 6.24 -14.37
C SER A 126 14.20 5.33 -13.17
N ILE A 127 13.09 5.50 -12.43
CA ILE A 127 12.80 4.69 -11.26
C ILE A 127 11.95 3.46 -11.61
N GLU A 128 12.17 2.38 -10.88
CA GLU A 128 11.29 1.22 -10.85
C GLU A 128 10.30 1.40 -9.68
N TYR A 129 9.00 1.43 -9.95
CA TYR A 129 8.00 1.57 -8.90
C TYR A 129 7.86 0.28 -8.09
N GLY A 130 7.74 0.42 -6.77
CA GLY A 130 7.34 -0.65 -5.84
C GLY A 130 5.86 -0.53 -5.46
N PRO A 131 5.33 -1.50 -4.69
CA PRO A 131 4.03 -1.35 -4.05
C PRO A 131 4.04 -0.10 -3.16
N LEU A 132 2.98 0.72 -3.25
CA LEU A 132 2.93 2.01 -2.56
C LEU A 132 3.05 1.85 -1.03
N VAL A 133 2.36 0.85 -0.46
CA VAL A 133 2.51 0.36 0.91
C VAL A 133 2.80 -1.13 0.81
N SER A 134 3.85 -1.61 1.47
CA SER A 134 4.33 -2.99 1.29
C SER A 134 3.80 -3.93 2.38
N ARG A 135 3.53 -3.41 3.58
CA ARG A 135 3.17 -4.22 4.76
C ARG A 135 1.96 -3.67 5.52
N PRO A 136 0.81 -3.46 4.85
CA PRO A 136 -0.42 -3.14 5.57
C PRO A 136 -0.77 -4.31 6.50
N GLU A 137 -1.32 -4.01 7.68
CA GLU A 137 -1.88 -5.07 8.54
C GLU A 137 -3.18 -5.61 7.93
N LYS A 138 -3.97 -4.71 7.30
CA LYS A 138 -5.23 -5.04 6.65
C LYS A 138 -5.37 -4.33 5.30
N ILE A 139 -5.95 -5.04 4.33
CA ILE A 139 -6.45 -4.49 3.08
C ILE A 139 -7.95 -4.75 3.06
N LEU A 140 -8.73 -3.71 3.32
CA LEU A 140 -10.18 -3.75 3.37
C LEU A 140 -10.76 -3.19 2.08
N CYS A 141 -11.91 -3.73 1.66
CA CYS A 141 -12.59 -3.30 0.45
C CYS A 141 -14.07 -3.08 0.74
N VAL A 142 -14.68 -2.13 0.03
CA VAL A 142 -16.11 -1.80 0.15
C VAL A 142 -16.81 -2.08 -1.17
N GLY A 143 -17.58 -3.16 -1.24
CA GLY A 143 -18.33 -3.53 -2.44
C GLY A 143 -19.61 -2.73 -2.62
N LEU A 144 -20.07 -2.63 -3.89
CA LEU A 144 -21.34 -2.00 -4.27
C LEU A 144 -21.48 -0.55 -3.78
N ASN A 145 -20.40 0.22 -3.74
CA ASN A 145 -20.37 1.55 -3.13
C ASN A 145 -20.60 2.72 -4.12
N TYR A 146 -20.95 2.45 -5.38
CA TYR A 146 -21.40 3.47 -6.33
C TYR A 146 -22.87 3.22 -6.74
N ARG A 147 -23.69 4.27 -6.76
CA ARG A 147 -25.13 4.17 -7.05
C ARG A 147 -25.39 3.60 -8.45
N LYS A 148 -24.66 4.10 -9.44
CA LYS A 148 -24.79 3.65 -10.81
C LYS A 148 -24.28 2.22 -11.00
N HIS A 149 -23.20 1.83 -10.32
CA HIS A 149 -22.68 0.46 -10.34
C HIS A 149 -23.68 -0.52 -9.71
N ALA A 150 -24.23 -0.22 -8.53
CA ALA A 150 -25.26 -1.07 -7.90
C ALA A 150 -26.45 -1.30 -8.85
N LYS A 151 -26.92 -0.24 -9.54
CA LYS A 151 -27.97 -0.33 -10.56
C LYS A 151 -27.56 -1.17 -11.76
N GLU A 152 -26.31 -0.98 -12.26
CA GLU A 152 -25.77 -1.71 -13.43
C GLU A 152 -25.79 -3.22 -13.20
N VAL A 153 -25.37 -3.69 -12.00
CA VAL A 153 -25.32 -5.11 -11.66
C VAL A 153 -26.63 -5.65 -11.07
N GLY A 154 -27.71 -4.85 -11.09
CA GLY A 154 -29.04 -5.24 -10.63
C GLY A 154 -29.17 -5.46 -9.12
N GLN A 155 -28.30 -4.82 -8.32
CA GLN A 155 -28.32 -4.92 -6.88
C GLN A 155 -29.03 -3.72 -6.24
N PRO A 156 -29.76 -3.92 -5.12
CA PRO A 156 -30.28 -2.81 -4.33
C PRO A 156 -29.15 -2.00 -3.72
N ILE A 157 -29.43 -0.72 -3.44
CA ILE A 157 -28.50 0.13 -2.69
C ILE A 157 -28.31 -0.47 -1.26
N PRO A 158 -27.06 -0.80 -0.84
CA PRO A 158 -26.81 -1.37 0.46
C PRO A 158 -27.20 -0.40 1.60
N MET A 159 -27.77 -0.91 2.68
CA MET A 159 -28.02 -0.13 3.91
C MET A 159 -26.76 0.13 4.72
N TYR A 160 -25.75 -0.73 4.59
CA TYR A 160 -24.46 -0.67 5.27
C TYR A 160 -23.34 -1.01 4.30
N PRO A 161 -22.10 -0.51 4.51
CA PRO A 161 -20.93 -0.89 3.70
C PRO A 161 -20.75 -2.41 3.64
N VAL A 162 -20.66 -2.94 2.43
CA VAL A 162 -20.40 -4.37 2.18
C VAL A 162 -18.90 -4.60 2.25
N LEU A 163 -18.41 -5.11 3.39
CA LEU A 163 -16.98 -5.27 3.63
C LEU A 163 -16.46 -6.62 3.16
N PHE A 164 -15.33 -6.61 2.50
CA PHE A 164 -14.50 -7.78 2.23
C PHE A 164 -13.01 -7.39 2.29
N ASN A 165 -12.11 -8.30 2.01
CA ASN A 165 -10.68 -8.06 2.16
C ASN A 165 -9.87 -8.65 1.00
N LYS A 166 -8.67 -8.11 0.83
CA LYS A 166 -7.56 -8.68 0.07
C LYS A 166 -6.40 -8.98 1.02
N PHE A 167 -5.36 -9.66 0.54
CA PHE A 167 -4.17 -10.00 1.32
C PHE A 167 -2.92 -9.36 0.69
N ASN A 168 -1.82 -9.31 1.45
CA ASN A 168 -0.60 -8.63 1.02
C ASN A 168 0.04 -9.21 -0.26
N ASN A 169 -0.20 -10.50 -0.59
CA ASN A 169 0.22 -11.09 -1.85
C ASN A 169 -0.41 -10.44 -3.08
N THR A 170 -1.54 -9.73 -2.91
CA THR A 170 -2.21 -9.02 -4.00
C THR A 170 -1.57 -7.69 -4.35
N LEU A 171 -0.74 -7.13 -3.46
CA LEU A 171 -0.14 -5.80 -3.67
C LEU A 171 0.75 -5.79 -4.91
N ASN A 172 0.60 -4.72 -5.70
CA ASN A 172 1.37 -4.46 -6.89
C ASN A 172 1.55 -2.95 -7.09
N GLY A 173 2.59 -2.54 -7.81
CA GLY A 173 2.91 -1.15 -8.06
C GLY A 173 2.53 -0.67 -9.47
N HIS A 174 2.69 0.62 -9.70
CA HIS A 174 2.60 1.23 -11.02
C HIS A 174 3.64 0.62 -11.98
N LYS A 175 3.24 0.39 -13.24
CA LYS A 175 4.02 -0.32 -14.28
C LYS A 175 4.38 -1.77 -13.92
N GLY A 176 3.68 -2.33 -12.93
CA GLY A 176 3.81 -3.74 -12.60
C GLY A 176 3.07 -4.64 -13.59
N THR A 177 3.21 -5.95 -13.39
CA THR A 177 2.46 -6.95 -14.15
C THR A 177 1.46 -7.68 -13.26
N VAL A 178 0.34 -8.09 -13.80
CA VAL A 178 -0.63 -8.98 -13.15
C VAL A 178 -0.65 -10.29 -13.93
N LYS A 179 -0.17 -11.36 -13.30
CA LYS A 179 -0.20 -12.70 -13.88
C LYS A 179 -1.60 -13.27 -13.75
N LEU A 180 -2.26 -13.54 -14.87
CA LEU A 180 -3.60 -14.11 -14.89
C LEU A 180 -3.54 -15.62 -14.63
N PRO A 181 -4.22 -16.17 -13.61
CA PRO A 181 -4.32 -17.62 -13.37
C PRO A 181 -5.33 -18.25 -14.36
N THR A 182 -4.95 -18.31 -15.65
CA THR A 182 -5.83 -18.77 -16.73
C THR A 182 -6.18 -20.25 -16.68
N ASP A 183 -5.48 -21.04 -15.87
CA ASP A 183 -5.79 -22.43 -15.54
C ASP A 183 -6.92 -22.55 -14.48
N LEU A 184 -7.21 -21.50 -13.74
CA LEU A 184 -8.21 -21.47 -12.66
C LEU A 184 -9.43 -20.61 -12.98
N ALA A 185 -9.28 -19.58 -13.81
CA ALA A 185 -10.30 -18.58 -14.11
C ALA A 185 -10.23 -18.09 -15.56
N THR A 186 -11.36 -17.60 -16.06
CA THR A 186 -11.51 -17.07 -17.42
C THR A 186 -12.21 -15.71 -17.49
N GLN A 187 -12.76 -15.22 -16.38
CA GLN A 187 -13.56 -14.00 -16.33
C GLN A 187 -12.86 -12.90 -15.52
N PHE A 188 -11.76 -12.37 -16.07
CA PHE A 188 -10.99 -11.30 -15.43
C PHE A 188 -11.58 -9.93 -15.74
N ASP A 189 -11.70 -9.09 -14.72
CA ASP A 189 -12.36 -7.78 -14.76
C ASP A 189 -11.56 -6.72 -14.02
N TYR A 190 -11.66 -5.48 -14.47
CA TYR A 190 -11.06 -4.30 -13.87
C TYR A 190 -12.06 -3.59 -12.95
N GLU A 191 -11.56 -2.95 -11.92
CA GLU A 191 -12.32 -2.11 -10.98
C GLU A 191 -11.43 -0.94 -10.52
N VAL A 192 -11.48 0.21 -11.21
CA VAL A 192 -10.77 1.41 -10.74
C VAL A 192 -11.41 1.92 -9.45
N GLU A 193 -10.56 2.26 -8.46
CA GLU A 193 -11.02 2.70 -7.15
C GLU A 193 -10.15 3.80 -6.55
N LEU A 194 -10.78 4.69 -5.80
CA LEU A 194 -10.08 5.50 -4.81
C LEU A 194 -9.58 4.57 -3.70
N VAL A 195 -8.33 4.76 -3.30
CA VAL A 195 -7.71 4.04 -2.18
C VAL A 195 -7.39 5.02 -1.07
N ILE A 196 -7.82 4.68 0.16
CA ILE A 196 -7.50 5.41 1.38
C ILE A 196 -6.34 4.69 2.08
N VAL A 197 -5.31 5.42 2.49
CA VAL A 197 -4.23 4.91 3.35
C VAL A 197 -4.37 5.54 4.74
N ILE A 198 -4.52 4.70 5.75
CA ILE A 198 -4.66 5.12 7.14
C ILE A 198 -3.31 5.56 7.69
N GLY A 199 -3.29 6.68 8.40
CA GLY A 199 -2.07 7.28 8.95
C GLY A 199 -2.00 7.30 10.47
N LYS A 200 -3.15 7.12 11.15
CA LYS A 200 -3.22 7.05 12.62
C LYS A 200 -4.12 5.90 13.05
N THR A 201 -3.84 5.34 14.24
CA THR A 201 -4.71 4.30 14.80
C THR A 201 -6.12 4.85 15.02
N ALA A 202 -7.12 4.27 14.33
CA ALA A 202 -8.52 4.67 14.39
C ALA A 202 -9.39 3.54 14.95
N SER A 203 -10.06 3.80 16.07
CA SER A 203 -11.00 2.88 16.72
C SER A 203 -12.20 3.66 17.21
N ARG A 204 -13.40 3.30 16.74
CA ARG A 204 -14.67 3.95 17.07
C ARG A 204 -14.66 5.48 16.84
N VAL A 205 -14.08 5.89 15.71
CA VAL A 205 -13.98 7.31 15.36
C VAL A 205 -15.30 7.84 14.80
N SER A 206 -15.58 9.12 15.07
CA SER A 206 -16.76 9.79 14.51
C SER A 206 -16.57 10.10 13.02
N GLU A 207 -17.66 10.29 12.26
CA GLU A 207 -17.56 10.76 10.86
C GLU A 207 -16.89 12.14 10.79
N ALA A 208 -17.09 13.00 11.76
CA ALA A 208 -16.52 14.34 11.79
C ALA A 208 -14.98 14.29 11.86
N ASP A 209 -14.42 13.35 12.62
CA ASP A 209 -12.99 13.22 12.86
C ASP A 209 -12.30 12.27 11.86
N ALA A 210 -13.06 11.46 11.12
CA ALA A 210 -12.55 10.33 10.32
C ALA A 210 -11.38 10.70 9.41
N LEU A 211 -11.44 11.83 8.69
CA LEU A 211 -10.36 12.23 7.76
C LEU A 211 -9.07 12.65 8.46
N THR A 212 -9.10 12.97 9.76
CA THR A 212 -7.88 13.29 10.52
C THR A 212 -6.98 12.07 10.76
N TYR A 213 -7.48 10.87 10.48
CA TYR A 213 -6.78 9.59 10.58
C TYR A 213 -6.18 9.12 9.24
N VAL A 214 -6.41 9.86 8.15
CA VAL A 214 -5.95 9.49 6.81
C VAL A 214 -4.57 10.07 6.54
N ALA A 215 -3.62 9.24 6.10
CA ALA A 215 -2.31 9.69 5.63
C ALA A 215 -2.42 10.31 4.22
N GLY A 216 -3.20 9.71 3.35
CA GLY A 216 -3.38 10.17 1.98
C GLY A 216 -4.25 9.23 1.14
N TYR A 217 -4.31 9.58 -0.15
CA TYR A 217 -5.13 8.91 -1.14
C TYR A 217 -4.29 8.48 -2.34
N ALA A 218 -4.68 7.38 -2.98
CA ALA A 218 -4.05 6.85 -4.17
C ALA A 218 -5.08 6.30 -5.16
N THR A 219 -4.65 6.08 -6.40
CA THR A 219 -5.41 5.31 -7.39
C THR A 219 -5.14 3.82 -7.19
N GLY A 220 -6.18 2.98 -7.24
CA GLY A 220 -6.03 1.54 -7.19
C GLY A 220 -6.93 0.82 -8.19
N ASN A 221 -6.74 -0.49 -8.30
CA ASN A 221 -7.61 -1.39 -9.04
C ASN A 221 -7.89 -2.65 -8.20
N ASP A 222 -9.17 -2.87 -7.86
CA ASP A 222 -9.62 -4.10 -7.19
C ASP A 222 -9.84 -5.21 -8.22
N PHE A 223 -8.73 -5.64 -8.86
CA PHE A 223 -8.73 -6.61 -9.94
C PHE A 223 -9.40 -7.91 -9.51
N THR A 224 -10.24 -8.49 -10.40
CA THR A 224 -11.21 -9.51 -10.03
C THR A 224 -11.26 -10.65 -11.04
N ALA A 225 -11.31 -11.92 -10.55
CA ALA A 225 -11.73 -13.08 -11.31
C ALA A 225 -13.20 -13.40 -10.97
N ARG A 226 -14.15 -13.02 -11.84
CA ARG A 226 -15.60 -13.05 -11.57
C ARG A 226 -16.17 -14.45 -11.42
N ASP A 227 -15.66 -15.40 -12.18
CA ASP A 227 -16.05 -16.82 -12.08
C ASP A 227 -15.61 -17.43 -10.75
N LEU A 228 -14.48 -17.02 -10.19
CA LEU A 228 -14.08 -17.40 -8.83
C LEU A 228 -14.88 -16.65 -7.77
N GLN A 229 -15.09 -15.34 -7.95
CA GLN A 229 -15.84 -14.49 -7.02
C GLN A 229 -17.27 -14.99 -6.82
N ASN A 230 -17.99 -15.32 -7.91
CA ASN A 230 -19.40 -15.63 -7.86
C ASN A 230 -19.69 -17.14 -7.91
N GLY A 231 -18.77 -17.94 -8.42
CA GLY A 231 -18.95 -19.37 -8.65
C GLY A 231 -18.45 -20.28 -7.52
N ARG A 232 -17.83 -19.73 -6.47
CA ARG A 232 -17.16 -20.52 -5.42
C ARG A 232 -17.59 -20.10 -4.02
N GLY A 233 -18.39 -20.91 -3.35
CA GLY A 233 -18.66 -20.82 -1.89
C GLY A 233 -19.38 -19.57 -1.39
N GLY A 234 -19.83 -18.67 -2.25
CA GLY A 234 -20.59 -17.46 -1.89
C GLY A 234 -19.78 -16.35 -1.23
N GLN A 235 -18.45 -16.52 -1.08
CA GLN A 235 -17.53 -15.48 -0.59
C GLN A 235 -16.69 -14.92 -1.73
N TRP A 236 -16.53 -13.61 -1.81
CA TRP A 236 -15.83 -12.93 -2.90
C TRP A 236 -14.32 -13.15 -2.87
N MET A 237 -13.77 -13.48 -1.72
CA MET A 237 -12.35 -13.53 -1.41
C MET A 237 -11.51 -14.23 -2.49
N ILE A 238 -11.88 -15.45 -2.91
CA ILE A 238 -11.09 -16.24 -3.87
C ILE A 238 -10.95 -15.53 -5.22
N GLY A 239 -11.97 -14.79 -5.65
CA GLY A 239 -11.91 -13.99 -6.89
C GLY A 239 -11.15 -12.67 -6.76
N LYS A 240 -10.89 -12.24 -5.54
CA LYS A 240 -10.27 -10.94 -5.21
C LYS A 240 -8.81 -11.04 -4.75
N THR A 241 -8.34 -12.24 -4.40
CA THR A 241 -7.05 -12.46 -3.74
C THR A 241 -5.98 -13.26 -4.50
N PRO A 242 -6.10 -13.55 -5.80
CA PRO A 242 -4.92 -14.03 -6.53
C PRO A 242 -3.77 -13.02 -6.44
N ASP A 243 -2.54 -13.49 -6.62
CA ASP A 243 -1.35 -12.66 -6.51
C ASP A 243 -1.42 -11.45 -7.46
N GLN A 244 -0.96 -10.27 -6.98
CA GLN A 244 -0.88 -9.03 -7.75
C GLN A 244 -2.24 -8.37 -8.11
N PHE A 245 -3.37 -8.86 -7.60
CA PHE A 245 -4.72 -8.36 -7.92
C PHE A 245 -5.11 -7.04 -7.19
N ALA A 246 -4.15 -6.35 -6.55
CA ALA A 246 -4.34 -5.02 -5.97
C ALA A 246 -3.23 -4.04 -6.42
N PRO A 247 -3.15 -3.67 -7.69
CA PRO A 247 -2.28 -2.59 -8.12
C PRO A 247 -2.71 -1.27 -7.48
N ILE A 248 -1.74 -0.52 -6.90
CA ILE A 248 -1.95 0.78 -6.23
C ILE A 248 -0.81 1.71 -6.59
N GLY A 249 -1.10 2.96 -6.92
CA GLY A 249 -0.12 3.98 -7.25
C GLY A 249 -0.59 4.94 -8.35
N PRO A 250 0.33 5.65 -9.04
CA PRO A 250 1.77 5.70 -8.79
C PRO A 250 2.14 6.44 -7.50
N HIS A 251 1.25 7.31 -7.01
CA HIS A 251 1.51 8.23 -5.91
C HIS A 251 0.53 8.06 -4.76
N LEU A 252 0.97 8.40 -3.55
CA LEU A 252 0.14 8.74 -2.39
C LEU A 252 0.19 10.27 -2.22
N LEU A 253 -0.92 10.96 -2.48
CA LEU A 253 -1.05 12.36 -2.12
C LEU A 253 -1.48 12.45 -0.67
N THR A 254 -0.79 13.29 0.13
CA THR A 254 -1.17 13.53 1.52
C THR A 254 -2.59 14.10 1.60
N ALA A 255 -3.30 13.75 2.67
CA ALA A 255 -4.75 13.96 2.77
C ALA A 255 -5.19 15.43 2.66
N ASP A 256 -4.30 16.36 3.04
CA ASP A 256 -4.54 17.82 2.98
C ASP A 256 -4.59 18.39 1.55
N LEU A 257 -4.11 17.64 0.54
CA LEU A 257 -4.06 18.07 -0.86
C LEU A 257 -5.32 17.69 -1.67
N VAL A 258 -6.21 16.86 -1.11
CA VAL A 258 -7.28 16.18 -1.87
C VAL A 258 -8.63 16.27 -1.15
N ASP A 259 -9.68 16.65 -1.88
CA ASP A 259 -11.07 16.38 -1.46
C ASP A 259 -11.49 15.01 -2.03
N PRO A 260 -11.51 13.94 -1.22
CA PRO A 260 -11.69 12.58 -1.73
C PRO A 260 -13.09 12.31 -2.31
N ASP A 261 -14.06 13.15 -1.97
CA ASP A 261 -15.47 12.95 -2.33
C ASP A 261 -15.85 13.68 -3.65
N LYS A 262 -14.86 14.25 -4.41
CA LYS A 262 -15.13 15.02 -5.65
C LYS A 262 -14.10 14.82 -6.75
N LEU A 263 -13.56 13.62 -6.88
CA LEU A 263 -12.53 13.31 -7.87
C LEU A 263 -13.13 12.66 -9.12
N ALA A 264 -12.75 13.12 -10.30
CA ALA A 264 -12.97 12.37 -11.53
C ALA A 264 -12.19 11.05 -11.44
N ILE A 265 -12.82 9.95 -11.90
CA ILE A 265 -12.26 8.60 -11.85
C ILE A 265 -12.50 7.91 -13.19
N GLU A 266 -11.46 7.31 -13.77
CA GLU A 266 -11.51 6.69 -15.09
C GLU A 266 -10.65 5.41 -15.14
N CYS A 267 -11.12 4.40 -15.89
CA CYS A 267 -10.36 3.23 -16.28
C CYS A 267 -10.36 3.05 -17.79
N ARG A 268 -9.17 2.77 -18.35
CA ARG A 268 -8.97 2.43 -19.78
C ARG A 268 -8.39 1.03 -19.89
N VAL A 269 -8.83 0.33 -20.91
CA VAL A 269 -8.25 -0.95 -21.35
C VAL A 269 -7.75 -0.77 -22.77
N ASN A 270 -6.46 -0.99 -23.01
CA ASN A 270 -5.82 -0.81 -24.32
C ASN A 270 -6.10 0.60 -24.91
N GLY A 271 -6.14 1.64 -24.06
CA GLY A 271 -6.43 3.02 -24.43
C GLY A 271 -7.92 3.38 -24.56
N GLU A 272 -8.83 2.40 -24.54
CA GLU A 272 -10.27 2.64 -24.62
C GLU A 272 -10.90 2.85 -23.25
N VAL A 273 -11.66 3.93 -23.06
CA VAL A 273 -12.37 4.22 -21.79
C VAL A 273 -13.43 3.15 -21.53
N ARG A 274 -13.35 2.56 -20.35
CA ARG A 274 -14.26 1.52 -19.85
C ARG A 274 -15.10 1.97 -18.67
N GLN A 275 -14.50 2.71 -17.74
CA GLN A 275 -15.19 3.33 -16.62
C GLN A 275 -14.89 4.83 -16.65
N SER A 276 -15.90 5.66 -16.38
CA SER A 276 -15.75 7.11 -16.27
C SER A 276 -16.85 7.64 -15.34
N SER A 277 -16.47 8.17 -14.18
CA SER A 277 -17.41 8.59 -13.15
C SER A 277 -16.80 9.68 -12.25
N ASN A 278 -17.36 9.86 -11.06
CA ASN A 278 -16.85 10.78 -10.05
C ASN A 278 -17.09 10.19 -8.65
N THR A 279 -16.15 10.39 -7.71
CA THR A 279 -16.28 9.88 -6.33
C THR A 279 -17.48 10.48 -5.58
N SER A 280 -18.10 11.56 -6.08
CA SER A 280 -19.39 12.07 -5.55
C SER A 280 -20.58 11.12 -5.75
N ASP A 281 -20.44 10.07 -6.59
CA ASP A 281 -21.46 9.01 -6.75
C ASP A 281 -21.35 7.89 -5.69
N LEU A 282 -20.34 7.94 -4.80
CA LEU A 282 -20.21 7.03 -3.68
C LEU A 282 -21.48 7.00 -2.82
N ILE A 283 -21.94 5.81 -2.45
CA ILE A 283 -23.08 5.60 -1.56
C ILE A 283 -22.68 5.98 -0.14
N PHE A 284 -21.56 5.45 0.32
CA PHE A 284 -20.94 5.80 1.59
C PHE A 284 -19.68 6.60 1.31
N SER A 285 -19.61 7.83 1.82
CA SER A 285 -18.45 8.72 1.68
C SER A 285 -17.23 8.15 2.40
N THR A 286 -16.04 8.72 2.11
CA THR A 286 -14.79 8.32 2.79
C THR A 286 -14.90 8.42 4.30
N ARG A 287 -15.57 9.46 4.84
CA ARG A 287 -15.81 9.64 6.27
C ARG A 287 -16.67 8.53 6.86
N GLN A 288 -17.77 8.21 6.18
CA GLN A 288 -18.71 7.18 6.63
C GLN A 288 -18.05 5.81 6.64
N MET A 289 -17.25 5.48 5.61
CA MET A 289 -16.53 4.20 5.56
C MET A 289 -15.56 4.05 6.72
N ILE A 290 -14.69 5.04 6.98
CA ILE A 290 -13.72 4.99 8.07
C ILE A 290 -14.43 4.91 9.42
N SER A 291 -15.44 5.75 9.65
CA SER A 291 -16.23 5.72 10.88
C SER A 291 -16.87 4.35 11.08
N TYR A 292 -17.59 3.83 10.07
CA TYR A 292 -18.25 2.53 10.13
C TYR A 292 -17.28 1.38 10.41
N ILE A 293 -16.21 1.26 9.61
CA ILE A 293 -15.22 0.19 9.77
C ILE A 293 -14.60 0.23 11.17
N SER A 294 -14.24 1.43 11.65
CA SER A 294 -13.56 1.60 12.95
C SER A 294 -14.43 1.22 14.17
N GLN A 295 -15.75 1.06 14.01
CA GLN A 295 -16.62 0.54 15.06
C GLN A 295 -16.33 -0.92 15.39
N TYR A 296 -15.92 -1.70 14.39
CA TYR A 296 -15.77 -3.15 14.47
C TYR A 296 -14.30 -3.59 14.40
N ILE A 297 -13.49 -2.86 13.63
CA ILE A 297 -12.10 -3.20 13.29
C ILE A 297 -11.22 -2.00 13.58
N THR A 298 -10.30 -2.11 14.53
CA THR A 298 -9.30 -1.05 14.73
C THR A 298 -8.42 -0.94 13.49
N LEU A 299 -8.43 0.23 12.85
CA LEU A 299 -7.54 0.56 11.74
C LEU A 299 -6.18 0.99 12.28
N LYS A 300 -5.12 0.61 11.60
CA LYS A 300 -3.72 0.91 11.95
C LYS A 300 -3.06 1.76 10.88
N PRO A 301 -2.02 2.54 11.22
CA PRO A 301 -1.21 3.22 10.22
C PRO A 301 -0.67 2.23 9.17
N GLY A 302 -0.87 2.57 7.89
CA GLY A 302 -0.55 1.71 6.76
C GLY A 302 -1.68 0.78 6.30
N ASP A 303 -2.79 0.65 7.03
CA ASP A 303 -3.97 -0.07 6.53
C ASP A 303 -4.53 0.62 5.28
N ILE A 304 -5.03 -0.20 4.37
CA ILE A 304 -5.54 0.22 3.06
C ILE A 304 -7.05 -0.05 3.00
N ILE A 305 -7.80 0.92 2.45
CA ILE A 305 -9.23 0.76 2.16
C ILE A 305 -9.47 1.07 0.68
N PHE A 306 -9.93 0.08 -0.08
CA PHE A 306 -10.52 0.25 -1.40
C PHE A 306 -11.97 0.67 -1.25
N THR A 307 -12.37 1.77 -1.91
CA THR A 307 -13.63 2.45 -1.62
C THR A 307 -14.81 2.02 -2.46
N GLY A 308 -14.60 1.09 -3.39
CA GLY A 308 -15.60 0.66 -4.37
C GLY A 308 -15.36 1.25 -5.76
N THR A 309 -15.82 0.53 -6.76
CA THR A 309 -15.68 0.87 -8.18
C THR A 309 -16.94 1.46 -8.77
N PRO A 310 -16.85 2.40 -9.73
CA PRO A 310 -18.00 2.91 -10.48
C PRO A 310 -18.51 1.91 -11.52
N GLU A 311 -19.57 2.29 -12.22
CA GLU A 311 -20.12 1.58 -13.38
C GLU A 311 -19.10 1.40 -14.50
N GLY A 312 -19.38 0.45 -15.42
CA GLY A 312 -18.58 0.17 -16.63
C GLY A 312 -17.73 -1.10 -16.52
N VAL A 313 -17.83 -1.85 -15.43
CA VAL A 313 -17.16 -3.17 -15.29
C VAL A 313 -17.68 -4.16 -16.35
N ILE A 314 -16.85 -5.15 -16.72
CA ILE A 314 -17.27 -6.15 -17.73
C ILE A 314 -18.45 -6.96 -17.22
N PHE A 315 -18.43 -7.32 -15.93
CA PHE A 315 -19.49 -8.11 -15.29
C PHE A 315 -20.88 -7.44 -15.37
N GLY A 316 -20.94 -6.09 -15.33
CA GLY A 316 -22.18 -5.33 -15.44
C GLY A 316 -22.79 -5.27 -16.84
N LYS A 317 -22.05 -5.68 -17.87
CA LYS A 317 -22.54 -5.67 -19.26
C LYS A 317 -23.48 -6.86 -19.54
N PRO A 318 -24.39 -6.74 -20.54
CA PRO A 318 -25.12 -7.89 -21.07
C PRO A 318 -24.17 -9.04 -21.43
N LYS A 319 -24.58 -10.27 -21.19
CA LYS A 319 -23.70 -11.46 -21.35
C LYS A 319 -23.05 -11.59 -22.73
N ASP A 320 -23.77 -11.21 -23.78
CA ASP A 320 -23.29 -11.20 -25.18
C ASP A 320 -22.27 -10.09 -25.47
N LYS A 321 -22.11 -9.12 -24.55
CA LYS A 321 -21.17 -8.00 -24.63
C LYS A 321 -20.01 -8.10 -23.62
N GLN A 322 -19.94 -9.17 -22.83
CA GLN A 322 -18.87 -9.40 -21.87
C GLN A 322 -17.61 -9.92 -22.57
N VAL A 323 -16.67 -9.03 -22.87
CA VAL A 323 -15.34 -9.37 -23.38
C VAL A 323 -14.35 -9.30 -22.24
N TRP A 324 -13.99 -10.47 -21.70
CA TRP A 324 -13.11 -10.60 -20.55
C TRP A 324 -11.67 -10.24 -20.88
N LEU A 325 -10.94 -9.75 -19.87
CA LEU A 325 -9.52 -9.43 -19.99
C LEU A 325 -8.69 -10.70 -20.22
N LYS A 326 -7.55 -10.53 -20.89
CA LYS A 326 -6.64 -11.61 -21.27
C LYS A 326 -5.17 -11.16 -21.20
N PRO A 327 -4.20 -12.10 -21.20
CA PRO A 327 -2.79 -11.74 -21.34
C PRO A 327 -2.56 -10.85 -22.57
N GLY A 328 -1.72 -9.83 -22.41
CA GLY A 328 -1.41 -8.81 -23.40
C GLY A 328 -2.29 -7.56 -23.32
N ASP A 329 -3.34 -7.54 -22.50
CA ASP A 329 -4.11 -6.30 -22.26
C ASP A 329 -3.33 -5.39 -21.27
N THR A 330 -3.42 -4.07 -21.50
CA THR A 330 -2.89 -3.02 -20.62
C THR A 330 -4.02 -2.24 -19.97
N ILE A 331 -3.93 -2.03 -18.68
CA ILE A 331 -4.90 -1.27 -17.88
C ILE A 331 -4.27 0.07 -17.47
N ALA A 332 -5.03 1.15 -17.62
CA ALA A 332 -4.69 2.47 -17.12
C ALA A 332 -5.86 3.02 -16.28
N CYS A 333 -5.58 3.34 -15.02
CA CYS A 333 -6.54 3.87 -14.07
C CYS A 333 -6.10 5.26 -13.62
N SER A 334 -7.00 6.22 -13.61
CA SER A 334 -6.70 7.58 -13.15
C SER A 334 -7.76 8.11 -12.21
N LEU A 335 -7.31 8.79 -11.18
CA LEU A 335 -8.12 9.70 -10.39
C LEU A 335 -7.52 11.10 -10.47
N GLU A 336 -8.38 12.10 -10.50
CA GLU A 336 -7.99 13.50 -10.56
C GLU A 336 -6.94 13.80 -9.48
N LYS A 337 -5.81 14.43 -9.86
CA LYS A 337 -4.64 14.74 -9.04
C LYS A 337 -3.78 13.54 -8.58
N LEU A 338 -4.30 12.32 -8.50
CA LEU A 338 -3.59 11.17 -7.94
C LEU A 338 -2.63 10.48 -8.93
N GLY A 339 -2.64 10.92 -10.20
CA GLY A 339 -1.83 10.32 -11.26
C GLY A 339 -2.50 9.12 -11.93
N GLU A 340 -1.80 8.57 -12.92
CA GLU A 340 -2.27 7.42 -13.70
C GLU A 340 -1.51 6.15 -13.31
N LEU A 341 -2.23 5.20 -12.75
CA LEU A 341 -1.75 3.85 -12.45
C LEU A 341 -1.87 3.00 -13.72
N THR A 342 -0.76 2.45 -14.20
CA THR A 342 -0.76 1.51 -15.33
C THR A 342 -0.20 0.16 -14.91
N PHE A 343 -0.68 -0.92 -15.53
CA PHE A 343 -0.14 -2.27 -15.35
C PHE A 343 -0.54 -3.16 -16.55
N ASP A 344 0.28 -4.17 -16.80
CA ASP A 344 0.11 -5.10 -17.91
C ASP A 344 -0.37 -6.47 -17.41
N LEU A 345 -1.20 -7.15 -18.21
CA LEU A 345 -1.68 -8.50 -17.94
C LEU A 345 -0.82 -9.52 -18.68
N VAL A 346 -0.31 -10.53 -17.96
CA VAL A 346 0.56 -11.57 -18.50
C VAL A 346 0.07 -12.97 -18.20
#